data_2ba65ae5146eccbb3fea1dd255956b0a
#
_entry.id   2ba65ae5146eccbb3fea1dd255956b0a
#
_cell.length_a   1.000
_cell.length_b   1.000
_cell.length_c   1.000
_cell.angle_alpha   90.00
_cell.angle_beta   90.00
_cell.angle_gamma   90.00
#
_symmetry.space_group_name_H-M   'P 1'
#
loop_
_entity.id
_entity.type
_entity.pdbx_description
1 polymer ?
#
loop_
_entity_poly.entity_id
_entity_poly.type
_entity_poly.pdbx_seq_one_letter_code
_entity_poly.pdbx_strand_id
1 'polypeptide(L)'
;MTIVLDDYSRAVAGFTLSLHAPSSIQTALALRQAIWRKGDPHWTVCGIPDTFYTDHGSDFTSHHLEQVAADLHMAVVFSIAGKPRGRGKIERFFETVNQLFLCRQPGYTPAGSAPAKPLLTLPELDARLRSFLVETYHQQPHSETGVPPHRRWETNDFLPRLPDSQDQLDLLLLTVAKPRRVHQDGIHFQGFRYLDTTLAAYVGEDVIIRYDPRDMAELRVYFGESFLCRAINPELAGETIGLKDIIRARNQRRRELRTTLAEREATVEALLRLRRGEELRPEPEPLFPEPESASSTPPARPRLKSYFNE
;
A
#
# COMPACT_ATOMS: atom_id res chain seq x y z
N MET A 1 -1.46 9.54 -0.25
CA MET A 1 -0.10 10.12 -0.37
C MET A 1 0.71 9.73 0.86
N THR A 2 1.93 9.21 0.67
CA THR A 2 2.91 8.94 1.72
C THR A 2 4.11 9.85 1.49
N ILE A 3 4.67 10.43 2.56
CA ILE A 3 5.75 11.41 2.48
C ILE A 3 6.83 11.10 3.51
N VAL A 4 8.08 11.32 3.13
CA VAL A 4 9.24 11.34 4.01
C VAL A 4 9.77 12.77 4.09
N LEU A 5 9.67 13.36 5.28
CA LEU A 5 10.05 14.73 5.57
C LEU A 5 11.30 14.73 6.47
N ASP A 6 12.30 15.50 6.12
CA ASP A 6 13.45 15.70 6.99
C ASP A 6 13.09 16.60 8.18
N ASP A 7 13.38 16.11 9.38
CA ASP A 7 12.95 16.76 10.62
C ASP A 7 13.69 18.09 10.87
N TYR A 8 14.92 18.21 10.43
CA TYR A 8 15.72 19.42 10.60
C TYR A 8 15.38 20.49 9.57
N SER A 9 15.51 20.17 8.29
CA SER A 9 15.35 21.15 7.20
C SER A 9 13.91 21.42 6.82
N ARG A 10 12.98 20.52 7.12
CA ARG A 10 11.59 20.48 6.60
C ARG A 10 11.51 20.17 5.10
N ALA A 11 12.62 19.74 4.50
CA ALA A 11 12.63 19.36 3.11
C ALA A 11 11.98 17.99 2.92
N VAL A 12 11.26 17.82 1.82
CA VAL A 12 10.71 16.52 1.42
C VAL A 12 11.81 15.69 0.81
N ALA A 13 12.15 14.58 1.45
CA ALA A 13 13.14 13.63 0.95
C ALA A 13 12.56 12.64 -0.06
N GLY A 14 11.30 12.25 0.11
CA GLY A 14 10.61 11.35 -0.80
C GLY A 14 9.10 11.35 -0.62
N PHE A 15 8.37 10.93 -1.67
CA PHE A 15 6.92 10.77 -1.60
C PHE A 15 6.43 9.68 -2.55
N THR A 16 5.23 9.17 -2.30
CA THR A 16 4.49 8.33 -3.24
C THR A 16 3.02 8.71 -3.25
N LEU A 17 2.42 8.71 -4.44
CA LEU A 17 0.99 8.82 -4.61
C LEU A 17 0.36 7.46 -4.90
N SER A 18 -0.83 7.21 -4.37
CA SER A 18 -1.57 5.99 -4.62
C SER A 18 -3.07 6.25 -4.44
N LEU A 19 -3.88 5.61 -5.27
CA LEU A 19 -5.34 5.55 -5.12
C LEU A 19 -5.80 4.45 -4.16
N HIS A 20 -4.87 3.63 -3.67
CA HIS A 20 -5.13 2.59 -2.68
C HIS A 20 -4.90 3.10 -1.26
N ALA A 21 -5.48 2.40 -0.29
CA ALA A 21 -5.21 2.64 1.12
C ALA A 21 -3.70 2.58 1.42
N PRO A 22 -3.21 3.36 2.39
CA PRO A 22 -1.80 3.32 2.82
C PRO A 22 -1.33 1.90 3.11
N SER A 23 -0.10 1.59 2.74
CA SER A 23 0.50 0.26 2.94
C SER A 23 2.01 0.38 3.13
N SER A 24 2.62 -0.68 3.72
CA SER A 24 4.08 -0.78 3.90
C SER A 24 4.86 -0.58 2.60
N ILE A 25 4.31 -1.04 1.48
CA ILE A 25 4.93 -0.88 0.15
C ILE A 25 5.04 0.60 -0.22
N GLN A 26 4.01 1.39 0.03
CA GLN A 26 4.05 2.83 -0.27
C GLN A 26 5.06 3.55 0.62
N THR A 27 5.16 3.15 1.89
CA THR A 27 6.18 3.66 2.80
C THR A 27 7.58 3.26 2.33
N ALA A 28 7.78 2.00 1.93
CA ALA A 28 9.04 1.52 1.38
C ALA A 28 9.44 2.27 0.10
N LEU A 29 8.50 2.52 -0.81
CA LEU A 29 8.74 3.29 -2.03
C LEU A 29 9.09 4.77 -1.74
N ALA A 30 8.39 5.40 -0.80
CA ALA A 30 8.71 6.76 -0.38
C ALA A 30 10.09 6.81 0.29
N LEU A 31 10.43 5.82 1.12
CA LEU A 31 11.74 5.69 1.77
C LEU A 31 12.84 5.42 0.74
N ARG A 32 12.60 4.55 -0.25
CA ARG A 32 13.52 4.34 -1.37
C ARG A 32 13.86 5.64 -2.09
N GLN A 33 12.84 6.43 -2.42
CA GLN A 33 13.03 7.73 -3.05
C GLN A 33 13.77 8.71 -2.11
N ALA A 34 13.49 8.66 -0.79
CA ALA A 34 14.16 9.50 0.18
C ALA A 34 15.66 9.18 0.30
N ILE A 35 16.02 7.91 0.29
CA ILE A 35 17.42 7.45 0.46
C ILE A 35 18.24 7.68 -0.80
N TRP A 36 17.72 7.33 -1.99
CA TRP A 36 18.50 7.40 -3.21
C TRP A 36 18.58 8.81 -3.78
N ARG A 37 19.68 9.12 -4.47
CA ARG A 37 19.84 10.40 -5.18
C ARG A 37 18.81 10.50 -6.30
N LYS A 38 18.17 11.66 -6.40
CA LYS A 38 17.23 11.94 -7.50
C LYS A 38 18.04 12.36 -8.73
N GLY A 39 17.52 12.06 -9.92
CA GLY A 39 18.08 12.56 -11.16
C GLY A 39 17.88 14.07 -11.39
N ASP A 40 17.16 14.74 -10.48
CA ASP A 40 16.88 16.16 -10.51
C ASP A 40 17.90 16.91 -9.65
N PRO A 41 18.76 17.77 -10.24
CA PRO A 41 19.77 18.53 -9.52
C PRO A 41 19.19 19.54 -8.51
N HIS A 42 17.92 19.92 -8.68
CA HIS A 42 17.23 20.83 -7.75
C HIS A 42 16.59 20.10 -6.58
N TRP A 43 16.67 18.78 -6.54
CA TRP A 43 16.21 17.98 -5.42
C TRP A 43 17.34 17.15 -4.81
N THR A 44 18.14 17.82 -4.01
CA THR A 44 19.40 17.29 -3.44
C THR A 44 19.19 16.43 -2.18
N VAL A 45 18.00 16.47 -1.60
CA VAL A 45 17.68 15.78 -0.33
C VAL A 45 17.72 14.27 -0.52
N CYS A 46 18.71 13.60 0.08
CA CYS A 46 18.88 12.14 -0.02
C CYS A 46 19.67 11.59 1.18
N GLY A 47 19.61 10.30 1.39
CA GLY A 47 20.44 9.59 2.35
C GLY A 47 19.66 8.66 3.28
N ILE A 48 20.37 7.69 3.86
CA ILE A 48 19.85 6.80 4.90
C ILE A 48 19.69 7.64 6.18
N PRO A 49 18.49 7.77 6.75
CA PRO A 49 18.28 8.51 7.99
C PRO A 49 18.90 7.74 9.17
N ASP A 50 19.43 8.44 10.15
CA ASP A 50 19.85 7.82 11.41
C ASP A 50 18.64 7.34 12.21
N THR A 51 17.54 8.09 12.16
CA THR A 51 16.27 7.75 12.80
C THR A 51 15.11 7.96 11.84
N PHE A 52 14.31 6.93 11.66
CA PHE A 52 13.06 6.97 10.91
C PHE A 52 11.86 6.97 11.86
N TYR A 53 11.14 8.08 11.90
CA TYR A 53 9.97 8.25 12.75
C TYR A 53 8.69 7.97 11.94
N THR A 54 7.86 7.03 12.41
CA THR A 54 6.61 6.65 11.73
C THR A 54 5.49 6.40 12.73
N ASP A 55 4.26 6.29 12.26
CA ASP A 55 3.15 5.86 13.11
C ASP A 55 3.09 4.32 13.22
N HIS A 56 2.39 3.86 14.26
CA HIS A 56 2.06 2.44 14.41
C HIS A 56 1.06 2.05 13.32
N GLY A 57 1.59 1.49 12.23
CA GLY A 57 0.78 0.78 11.24
C GLY A 57 0.28 -0.57 11.77
N SER A 58 -0.41 -1.35 10.91
CA SER A 58 -0.74 -2.75 11.24
C SER A 58 0.54 -3.54 11.53
N ASP A 59 0.45 -4.54 12.43
CA ASP A 59 1.60 -5.36 12.91
C ASP A 59 2.54 -5.85 11.81
N PHE A 60 1.97 -6.16 10.64
CA PHE A 60 2.74 -6.60 9.47
C PHE A 60 3.60 -5.48 8.85
N THR A 61 3.12 -4.24 8.90
CA THR A 61 3.85 -3.06 8.42
C THR A 61 5.04 -2.75 9.32
N SER A 62 4.87 -2.89 10.65
CA SER A 62 5.92 -2.66 11.63
C SER A 62 7.09 -3.62 11.44
N HIS A 63 6.86 -4.93 11.33
CA HIS A 63 7.92 -5.93 11.15
C HIS A 63 8.71 -5.75 9.85
N HIS A 64 8.07 -5.38 8.76
CA HIS A 64 8.78 -5.12 7.51
C HIS A 64 9.70 -3.89 7.61
N LEU A 65 9.20 -2.80 8.19
CA LEU A 65 9.99 -1.58 8.38
C LEU A 65 11.12 -1.78 9.40
N GLU A 66 10.90 -2.54 10.46
CA GLU A 66 11.94 -2.91 11.42
C GLU A 66 13.07 -3.70 10.75
N GLN A 67 12.73 -4.67 9.87
CA GLN A 67 13.72 -5.42 9.11
C GLN A 67 14.51 -4.51 8.15
N VAL A 68 13.82 -3.67 7.39
CA VAL A 68 14.45 -2.67 6.50
C VAL A 68 15.38 -1.75 7.29
N ALA A 69 14.96 -1.33 8.47
CA ALA A 69 15.76 -0.46 9.33
C ALA A 69 17.02 -1.17 9.84
N ALA A 70 16.91 -2.42 10.27
CA ALA A 70 18.05 -3.21 10.69
C ALA A 70 19.05 -3.37 9.54
N ASP A 71 18.58 -3.72 8.35
CA ASP A 71 19.41 -3.90 7.15
C ASP A 71 20.10 -2.59 6.71
N LEU A 72 19.46 -1.44 6.90
CA LEU A 72 20.00 -0.11 6.56
C LEU A 72 20.76 0.55 7.73
N HIS A 73 20.85 -0.11 8.88
CA HIS A 73 21.47 0.43 10.10
C HIS A 73 20.88 1.79 10.51
N MET A 74 19.55 1.89 10.52
CA MET A 74 18.80 3.05 10.99
C MET A 74 17.91 2.69 12.18
N ALA A 75 17.69 3.62 13.10
CA ALA A 75 16.75 3.44 14.19
C ALA A 75 15.32 3.71 13.71
N VAL A 76 14.36 2.86 14.08
CA VAL A 76 12.93 3.15 13.89
C VAL A 76 12.31 3.55 15.20
N VAL A 77 11.58 4.65 15.17
CA VAL A 77 10.81 5.14 16.31
C VAL A 77 9.34 5.19 15.92
N PHE A 78 8.53 4.40 16.60
CA PHE A 78 7.08 4.42 16.41
C PHE A 78 6.41 5.44 17.32
N SER A 79 5.49 6.22 16.76
CA SER A 79 4.72 7.17 17.56
C SER A 79 3.79 6.44 18.52
N ILE A 80 3.71 6.90 19.76
CA ILE A 80 2.76 6.38 20.74
C ILE A 80 1.36 6.90 20.40
N ALA A 81 0.38 6.01 20.32
CA ALA A 81 -1.01 6.38 20.12
C ALA A 81 -1.47 7.37 21.21
N GLY A 82 -2.13 8.46 20.82
CA GLY A 82 -2.62 9.49 21.74
C GLY A 82 -1.59 10.52 22.20
N LYS A 83 -0.30 10.43 21.78
CA LYS A 83 0.69 11.49 22.04
C LYS A 83 1.06 12.21 20.74
N PRO A 84 0.57 13.43 20.50
CA PRO A 84 0.79 14.16 19.25
C PRO A 84 2.21 14.70 19.04
N ARG A 85 3.11 14.56 20.03
CA ARG A 85 4.49 15.03 19.93
C ARG A 85 5.22 14.32 18.79
N GLY A 86 5.58 15.05 17.76
CA GLY A 86 6.26 14.56 16.54
C GLY A 86 5.39 14.52 15.28
N ARG A 87 4.06 14.52 15.39
CA ARG A 87 3.16 14.53 14.23
C ARG A 87 2.85 15.93 13.69
N GLY A 88 2.93 16.96 14.52
CA GLY A 88 2.55 18.32 14.14
C GLY A 88 3.29 18.87 12.93
N LYS A 89 4.53 18.43 12.68
CA LYS A 89 5.32 18.84 11.52
C LYS A 89 4.77 18.27 10.21
N ILE A 90 4.45 16.98 10.19
CA ILE A 90 3.88 16.31 9.01
C ILE A 90 2.44 16.74 8.76
N GLU A 91 1.65 16.96 9.81
CA GLU A 91 0.28 17.48 9.71
C GLU A 91 0.28 18.87 9.08
N ARG A 92 1.14 19.77 9.58
CA ARG A 92 1.32 21.12 9.00
C ARG A 92 1.79 21.08 7.55
N PHE A 93 2.65 20.12 7.21
CA PHE A 93 3.06 19.91 5.82
C PHE A 93 1.85 19.53 4.94
N PHE A 94 1.00 18.61 5.39
CA PHE A 94 -0.20 18.24 4.64
C PHE A 94 -1.19 19.40 4.51
N GLU A 95 -1.34 20.24 5.53
CA GLU A 95 -2.12 21.48 5.45
C GLU A 95 -1.55 22.42 4.37
N THR A 96 -0.23 22.60 4.35
CA THR A 96 0.46 23.41 3.34
C THR A 96 0.23 22.88 1.93
N VAL A 97 0.36 21.57 1.72
CA VAL A 97 0.07 20.92 0.43
C VAL A 97 -1.38 21.11 0.03
N ASN A 98 -2.31 20.98 0.97
CA ASN A 98 -3.73 21.19 0.68
C ASN A 98 -4.02 22.63 0.27
N GLN A 99 -3.51 23.62 1.02
CA GLN A 99 -3.78 25.04 0.80
C GLN A 99 -3.06 25.61 -0.43
N LEU A 100 -1.79 25.25 -0.65
CA LEU A 100 -0.97 25.85 -1.70
C LEU A 100 -0.96 25.06 -3.01
N PHE A 101 -1.23 23.77 -2.96
CA PHE A 101 -1.14 22.89 -4.13
C PHE A 101 -2.49 22.27 -4.51
N LEU A 102 -3.09 21.45 -3.63
CA LEU A 102 -4.28 20.66 -4.00
C LEU A 102 -5.48 21.52 -4.39
N CYS A 103 -5.75 22.60 -3.62
CA CYS A 103 -6.88 23.48 -3.90
C CYS A 103 -6.80 24.18 -5.27
N ARG A 104 -5.61 24.22 -5.88
CA ARG A 104 -5.37 24.83 -7.19
C ARG A 104 -5.39 23.82 -8.34
N GLN A 105 -5.58 22.53 -8.04
CA GLN A 105 -5.57 21.50 -9.08
C GLN A 105 -6.93 21.42 -9.81
N PRO A 106 -6.92 21.17 -11.12
CA PRO A 106 -8.15 20.89 -11.86
C PRO A 106 -8.87 19.69 -11.26
N GLY A 107 -10.19 19.83 -11.07
CA GLY A 107 -11.00 18.76 -10.46
C GLY A 107 -10.89 18.65 -8.95
N TYR A 108 -10.26 19.61 -8.26
CA TYR A 108 -10.27 19.65 -6.79
C TYR A 108 -11.71 19.82 -6.28
N THR A 109 -12.08 18.95 -5.35
CA THR A 109 -13.39 18.99 -4.70
C THR A 109 -13.20 19.21 -3.21
N PRO A 110 -13.62 20.35 -2.66
CA PRO A 110 -13.59 20.60 -1.22
C PRO A 110 -14.37 19.54 -0.44
N ALA A 111 -13.97 19.28 0.80
CA ALA A 111 -14.68 18.37 1.68
C ALA A 111 -16.16 18.82 1.82
N GLY A 112 -17.09 17.86 1.70
CA GLY A 112 -18.54 18.14 1.77
C GLY A 112 -19.19 18.61 0.47
N SER A 113 -18.44 18.83 -0.60
CA SER A 113 -18.98 19.15 -1.93
C SER A 113 -19.33 17.88 -2.71
N ALA A 114 -20.19 17.99 -3.71
CA ALA A 114 -20.48 16.90 -4.64
C ALA A 114 -19.19 16.51 -5.41
N PRO A 115 -18.97 15.21 -5.67
CA PRO A 115 -17.79 14.74 -6.41
C PRO A 115 -17.72 15.41 -7.80
N ALA A 116 -16.62 16.08 -8.09
CA ALA A 116 -16.36 16.60 -9.43
C ALA A 116 -15.86 15.48 -10.35
N LYS A 117 -16.02 15.70 -11.66
CA LYS A 117 -15.45 14.78 -12.66
C LYS A 117 -13.92 14.81 -12.54
N PRO A 118 -13.25 13.63 -12.50
CA PRO A 118 -11.78 13.58 -12.50
C PRO A 118 -11.22 14.25 -13.75
N LEU A 119 -10.25 15.15 -13.57
CA LEU A 119 -9.59 15.89 -14.65
C LEU A 119 -8.11 15.59 -14.77
N LEU A 120 -7.51 14.94 -13.78
CA LEU A 120 -6.10 14.56 -13.76
C LEU A 120 -5.96 13.05 -13.58
N THR A 121 -4.98 12.48 -14.26
CA THR A 121 -4.49 11.14 -14.00
C THR A 121 -3.51 11.15 -12.82
N LEU A 122 -3.27 9.99 -12.21
CA LEU A 122 -2.31 9.88 -11.10
C LEU A 122 -0.89 10.30 -11.50
N PRO A 123 -0.33 9.90 -12.68
CA PRO A 123 0.97 10.38 -13.13
C PRO A 123 1.05 11.90 -13.35
N GLU A 124 -0.01 12.52 -13.86
CA GLU A 124 -0.05 13.97 -14.01
C GLU A 124 -0.04 14.69 -12.67
N LEU A 125 -0.80 14.18 -11.69
CA LEU A 125 -0.80 14.72 -10.34
C LEU A 125 0.59 14.52 -9.66
N ASP A 126 1.24 13.38 -9.88
CA ASP A 126 2.59 13.09 -9.38
C ASP A 126 3.62 14.10 -9.93
N ALA A 127 3.61 14.32 -11.24
CA ALA A 127 4.50 15.27 -11.90
C ALA A 127 4.30 16.72 -11.38
N ARG A 128 3.03 17.13 -11.23
CA ARG A 128 2.69 18.45 -10.69
C ARG A 128 3.10 18.61 -9.22
N LEU A 129 2.90 17.57 -8.41
CA LEU A 129 3.33 17.59 -7.01
C LEU A 129 4.85 17.69 -6.91
N ARG A 130 5.58 16.95 -7.77
CA ARG A 130 7.04 17.05 -7.85
C ARG A 130 7.50 18.47 -8.16
N SER A 131 6.96 19.11 -9.20
CA SER A 131 7.29 20.51 -9.54
C SER A 131 6.94 21.46 -8.39
N PHE A 132 5.78 21.30 -7.75
CA PHE A 132 5.41 22.10 -6.58
C PHE A 132 6.41 21.95 -5.43
N LEU A 133 6.83 20.72 -5.11
CA LEU A 133 7.79 20.47 -4.04
C LEU A 133 9.15 21.11 -4.32
N VAL A 134 9.68 20.91 -5.53
CA VAL A 134 11.03 21.36 -5.91
C VAL A 134 11.08 22.86 -6.17
N GLU A 135 10.12 23.40 -6.92
CA GLU A 135 10.16 24.77 -7.40
C GLU A 135 9.48 25.78 -6.45
N THR A 136 8.56 25.29 -5.62
CA THR A 136 7.80 26.18 -4.72
C THR A 136 8.11 25.89 -3.25
N TYR A 137 7.76 24.70 -2.76
CA TYR A 137 7.83 24.38 -1.33
C TYR A 137 9.27 24.43 -0.81
N HIS A 138 10.23 23.83 -1.51
CA HIS A 138 11.64 23.83 -1.10
C HIS A 138 12.31 25.20 -1.20
N GLN A 139 11.77 26.11 -2.03
CA GLN A 139 12.37 27.43 -2.29
C GLN A 139 11.81 28.54 -1.41
N GLN A 140 10.63 28.37 -0.85
CA GLN A 140 10.00 29.38 0.00
C GLN A 140 10.47 29.28 1.44
N PRO A 141 10.70 30.42 2.14
CA PRO A 141 11.02 30.41 3.56
C PRO A 141 9.94 29.67 4.37
N HIS A 142 10.34 28.66 5.13
CA HIS A 142 9.44 27.91 5.97
C HIS A 142 9.04 28.74 7.21
N SER A 143 7.76 28.79 7.56
CA SER A 143 7.21 29.65 8.61
C SER A 143 7.86 29.45 10.00
N GLU A 144 8.31 28.23 10.31
CA GLU A 144 8.95 27.91 11.60
C GLU A 144 10.45 28.21 11.61
N THR A 145 11.13 27.99 10.47
CA THR A 145 12.59 28.08 10.40
C THR A 145 13.09 29.40 9.82
N GLY A 146 12.22 30.15 9.14
CA GLY A 146 12.57 31.39 8.44
C GLY A 146 13.47 31.21 7.22
N VAL A 147 13.90 29.98 6.92
CA VAL A 147 14.83 29.64 5.84
C VAL A 147 14.16 28.64 4.89
N PRO A 148 14.39 28.73 3.57
CA PRO A 148 13.93 27.73 2.61
C PRO A 148 14.47 26.34 2.94
N PRO A 149 13.60 25.29 2.86
CA PRO A 149 13.99 23.92 3.20
C PRO A 149 15.25 23.42 2.46
N HIS A 150 15.40 23.69 1.16
CA HIS A 150 16.58 23.27 0.41
C HIS A 150 17.85 23.93 0.92
N ARG A 151 17.84 25.24 1.21
CA ARG A 151 19.01 25.94 1.75
C ARG A 151 19.39 25.40 3.11
N ARG A 152 18.39 25.12 3.96
CA ARG A 152 18.64 24.57 5.30
C ARG A 152 19.20 23.14 5.22
N TRP A 153 18.82 22.35 4.23
CA TRP A 153 19.41 21.05 3.94
C TRP A 153 20.89 21.17 3.52
N GLU A 154 21.20 22.08 2.60
CA GLU A 154 22.54 22.26 2.02
C GLU A 154 23.53 22.94 2.96
N THR A 155 23.04 23.77 3.90
CA THR A 155 23.91 24.47 4.87
C THR A 155 24.46 23.53 5.95
N ASN A 156 23.97 22.30 6.02
CA ASN A 156 24.45 21.30 6.95
C ASN A 156 25.66 20.58 6.30
N ASP A 157 26.86 20.82 6.82
CA ASP A 157 28.11 20.20 6.34
C ASP A 157 28.19 18.71 6.66
N PHE A 158 27.16 17.94 6.32
CA PHE A 158 27.16 16.49 6.47
C PHE A 158 27.12 15.77 5.11
N LEU A 159 27.77 14.62 5.03
CA LEU A 159 27.68 13.74 3.87
C LEU A 159 26.55 12.73 4.10
N PRO A 160 25.51 12.72 3.25
CA PRO A 160 24.44 11.73 3.36
C PRO A 160 25.01 10.32 3.21
N ARG A 161 24.69 9.44 4.15
CA ARG A 161 24.97 8.00 4.04
C ARG A 161 24.11 7.40 2.92
N LEU A 162 24.73 6.73 1.97
CA LEU A 162 24.02 6.09 0.86
C LEU A 162 24.29 4.57 0.89
N PRO A 163 23.37 3.74 0.40
CA PRO A 163 23.64 2.33 0.15
C PRO A 163 24.62 2.20 -1.01
N ASP A 164 25.35 1.06 -1.06
CA ASP A 164 26.39 0.80 -2.05
C ASP A 164 25.85 0.82 -3.49
N SER A 165 24.62 0.36 -3.69
CA SER A 165 23.96 0.37 -4.98
C SER A 165 22.44 0.54 -4.85
N GLN A 166 21.81 0.96 -5.94
CA GLN A 166 20.33 1.03 -6.01
C GLN A 166 19.71 -0.36 -5.96
N ASP A 167 20.33 -1.35 -6.56
CA ASP A 167 19.87 -2.74 -6.54
C ASP A 167 19.87 -3.31 -5.11
N GLN A 168 20.91 -3.01 -4.33
CA GLN A 168 20.95 -3.37 -2.92
C GLN A 168 19.80 -2.72 -2.14
N LEU A 169 19.56 -1.44 -2.33
CA LEU A 169 18.42 -0.74 -1.71
C LEU A 169 17.08 -1.38 -2.10
N ASP A 170 16.89 -1.72 -3.37
CA ASP A 170 15.68 -2.36 -3.85
C ASP A 170 15.48 -3.75 -3.22
N LEU A 171 16.55 -4.52 -3.02
CA LEU A 171 16.53 -5.80 -2.31
C LEU A 171 16.11 -5.66 -0.85
N LEU A 172 16.62 -4.65 -0.16
CA LEU A 172 16.32 -4.40 1.25
C LEU A 172 14.85 -3.98 1.44
N LEU A 173 14.25 -3.35 0.45
CA LEU A 173 12.85 -2.90 0.48
C LEU A 173 11.86 -4.00 0.08
N LEU A 174 12.32 -5.18 -0.32
CA LEU A 174 11.45 -6.32 -0.59
C LEU A 174 10.78 -6.82 0.68
N THR A 175 9.55 -7.26 0.55
CA THR A 175 8.80 -7.80 1.69
C THR A 175 9.36 -9.16 2.10
N VAL A 176 9.70 -9.32 3.37
CA VAL A 176 10.15 -10.59 3.95
C VAL A 176 8.93 -11.44 4.30
N ALA A 177 8.90 -12.67 3.84
CA ALA A 177 7.88 -13.64 4.22
C ALA A 177 8.35 -14.53 5.37
N LYS A 178 7.40 -15.19 6.05
CA LYS A 178 7.73 -16.23 7.01
C LYS A 178 8.57 -17.33 6.33
N PRO A 179 9.46 -18.01 7.06
CA PRO A 179 10.24 -19.11 6.52
C PRO A 179 9.40 -20.12 5.74
N ARG A 180 9.96 -20.66 4.68
CA ARG A 180 9.32 -21.64 3.81
C ARG A 180 10.22 -22.85 3.66
N ARG A 181 9.62 -24.03 3.77
CA ARG A 181 10.33 -25.28 3.51
C ARG A 181 10.55 -25.47 2.01
N VAL A 182 11.74 -25.86 1.63
CA VAL A 182 12.06 -26.24 0.26
C VAL A 182 11.57 -27.67 0.04
N HIS A 183 10.67 -27.86 -0.92
CA HIS A 183 10.17 -29.17 -1.35
C HIS A 183 10.95 -29.68 -2.57
N GLN A 184 10.78 -30.98 -2.90
CA GLN A 184 11.43 -31.58 -4.08
C GLN A 184 11.05 -30.88 -5.39
N ASP A 185 9.85 -30.26 -5.42
CA ASP A 185 9.29 -29.53 -6.56
C ASP A 185 9.45 -28.01 -6.44
N GLY A 186 10.25 -27.52 -5.47
CA GLY A 186 10.53 -26.10 -5.26
C GLY A 186 9.88 -25.49 -4.02
N ILE A 187 9.70 -24.18 -4.02
CA ILE A 187 9.10 -23.42 -2.91
C ILE A 187 7.64 -23.08 -3.25
N HIS A 188 6.74 -23.41 -2.34
CA HIS A 188 5.32 -23.06 -2.46
C HIS A 188 5.03 -21.76 -1.71
N PHE A 189 4.62 -20.73 -2.45
CA PHE A 189 4.24 -19.45 -1.86
C PHE A 189 3.05 -18.83 -2.58
N GLN A 190 2.06 -18.39 -1.80
CA GLN A 190 0.83 -17.78 -2.34
C GLN A 190 0.12 -18.65 -3.41
N GLY A 191 0.24 -20.00 -3.30
CA GLY A 191 -0.37 -20.98 -4.20
C GLY A 191 0.30 -21.11 -5.56
N PHE A 192 1.48 -20.53 -5.71
CA PHE A 192 2.36 -20.70 -6.84
C PHE A 192 3.57 -21.52 -6.43
N ARG A 193 4.22 -22.11 -7.41
CA ARG A 193 5.45 -22.88 -7.26
C ARG A 193 6.60 -22.11 -7.89
N TYR A 194 7.68 -21.99 -7.13
CA TYR A 194 8.90 -21.29 -7.54
C TYR A 194 10.05 -22.25 -7.61
N LEU A 195 10.80 -22.17 -8.69
CA LEU A 195 11.86 -23.11 -9.04
C LEU A 195 13.20 -22.39 -9.26
N ASP A 196 14.24 -23.02 -8.80
CA ASP A 196 15.62 -22.75 -9.17
C ASP A 196 16.45 -24.01 -8.93
N THR A 197 17.46 -24.26 -9.75
CA THR A 197 18.33 -25.43 -9.64
C THR A 197 19.11 -25.50 -8.33
N THR A 198 19.45 -24.34 -7.76
CA THR A 198 20.16 -24.22 -6.48
C THR A 198 19.37 -24.80 -5.32
N LEU A 199 18.04 -24.74 -5.39
CA LEU A 199 17.15 -25.23 -4.34
C LEU A 199 17.23 -26.75 -4.14
N ALA A 200 17.69 -27.49 -5.14
CA ALA A 200 17.81 -28.94 -5.05
C ALA A 200 18.76 -29.40 -3.90
N ALA A 201 19.76 -28.59 -3.57
CA ALA A 201 20.68 -28.86 -2.46
C ALA A 201 20.06 -28.55 -1.07
N TYR A 202 18.92 -27.86 -1.01
CA TYR A 202 18.30 -27.40 0.22
C TYR A 202 16.91 -28.03 0.45
N VAL A 203 16.60 -29.11 -0.24
CA VAL A 203 15.33 -29.82 -0.05
C VAL A 203 15.21 -30.32 1.39
N GLY A 204 14.10 -29.92 2.04
CA GLY A 204 13.86 -30.22 3.45
C GLY A 204 14.31 -29.13 4.43
N GLU A 205 15.08 -28.16 3.97
CA GLU A 205 15.51 -27.02 4.79
C GLU A 205 14.50 -25.88 4.76
N ASP A 206 14.51 -25.06 5.81
CA ASP A 206 13.71 -23.84 5.90
C ASP A 206 14.53 -22.65 5.40
N VAL A 207 13.98 -21.93 4.43
CA VAL A 207 14.59 -20.75 3.80
C VAL A 207 13.74 -19.51 4.01
N ILE A 208 14.40 -18.36 4.04
CA ILE A 208 13.75 -17.06 4.08
C ILE A 208 13.53 -16.61 2.64
N ILE A 209 12.33 -16.14 2.34
CA ILE A 209 12.02 -15.59 1.03
C ILE A 209 11.73 -14.09 1.13
N ARG A 210 12.25 -13.31 0.18
CA ARG A 210 11.92 -11.91 -0.02
C ARG A 210 11.24 -11.75 -1.38
N TYR A 211 10.22 -10.95 -1.47
CA TYR A 211 9.41 -10.78 -2.67
C TYR A 211 8.92 -9.35 -2.83
N ASP A 212 8.68 -8.93 -4.07
CA ASP A 212 7.97 -7.71 -4.39
C ASP A 212 6.47 -8.02 -4.53
N PRO A 213 5.60 -7.47 -3.66
CA PRO A 213 4.16 -7.70 -3.79
C PRO A 213 3.54 -7.15 -5.09
N ARG A 214 4.27 -6.34 -5.84
CA ARG A 214 3.85 -5.82 -7.16
C ARG A 214 4.22 -6.76 -8.30
N ASP A 215 5.25 -7.60 -8.07
CA ASP A 215 5.73 -8.58 -9.04
C ASP A 215 5.97 -9.92 -8.33
N MET A 216 5.08 -10.86 -8.57
CA MET A 216 5.12 -12.19 -8.00
C MET A 216 5.74 -13.23 -8.94
N ALA A 217 6.37 -12.80 -10.05
CA ALA A 217 7.02 -13.72 -10.98
C ALA A 217 8.29 -14.35 -10.39
N GLU A 218 8.93 -13.67 -9.44
CA GLU A 218 10.17 -14.15 -8.83
C GLU A 218 10.21 -13.97 -7.30
N LEU A 219 10.96 -14.85 -6.64
CA LEU A 219 11.30 -14.77 -5.24
C LEU A 219 12.82 -14.74 -5.06
N ARG A 220 13.29 -13.96 -4.10
CA ARG A 220 14.67 -14.00 -3.63
C ARG A 220 14.76 -14.91 -2.42
N VAL A 221 15.60 -15.93 -2.50
CA VAL A 221 15.72 -16.98 -1.49
C VAL A 221 17.02 -16.81 -0.72
N TYR A 222 16.92 -16.89 0.59
CA TYR A 222 18.05 -16.77 1.53
C TYR A 222 18.08 -17.97 2.47
N PHE A 223 19.28 -18.46 2.75
CA PHE A 223 19.52 -19.42 3.82
C PHE A 223 20.35 -18.75 4.92
N GLY A 224 19.74 -18.58 6.09
CA GLY A 224 20.24 -17.63 7.07
C GLY A 224 20.29 -16.21 6.50
N GLU A 225 21.47 -15.60 6.51
CA GLU A 225 21.70 -14.27 5.94
C GLU A 225 22.28 -14.31 4.53
N SER A 226 22.61 -15.50 4.01
CA SER A 226 23.22 -15.64 2.70
C SER A 226 22.19 -15.75 1.59
N PHE A 227 22.33 -14.94 0.55
CA PHE A 227 21.54 -15.06 -0.67
C PHE A 227 21.87 -16.36 -1.39
N LEU A 228 20.85 -17.18 -1.68
CA LEU A 228 21.02 -18.44 -2.40
C LEU A 228 20.76 -18.29 -3.90
N CYS A 229 19.54 -17.87 -4.25
CA CYS A 229 19.11 -17.86 -5.64
C CYS A 229 17.87 -16.97 -5.85
N ARG A 230 17.55 -16.79 -7.12
CA ARG A 230 16.31 -16.21 -7.59
C ARG A 230 15.41 -17.33 -8.12
N ALA A 231 14.42 -17.71 -7.32
CA ALA A 231 13.46 -18.72 -7.73
C ALA A 231 12.32 -18.08 -8.56
N ILE A 232 12.05 -18.65 -9.72
CA ILE A 232 11.10 -18.10 -10.71
C ILE A 232 9.87 -18.99 -10.75
N ASN A 233 8.69 -18.35 -10.90
CA ASN A 233 7.48 -19.06 -11.22
C ASN A 233 7.35 -19.22 -12.74
N PRO A 234 7.31 -20.46 -13.27
CA PRO A 234 7.20 -20.68 -14.73
C PRO A 234 5.89 -20.20 -15.36
N GLU A 235 4.80 -20.16 -14.58
CA GLU A 235 3.48 -19.74 -15.05
C GLU A 235 3.37 -18.22 -15.16
N LEU A 236 4.18 -17.49 -14.39
CA LEU A 236 4.21 -16.02 -14.35
C LEU A 236 5.44 -15.44 -15.07
N ALA A 237 6.33 -16.30 -15.56
CA ALA A 237 7.56 -15.86 -16.20
C ALA A 237 7.28 -15.00 -17.44
N GLY A 238 7.78 -13.77 -17.43
CA GLY A 238 7.58 -12.79 -18.49
C GLY A 238 6.38 -11.85 -18.32
N GLU A 239 5.60 -12.00 -17.24
CA GLU A 239 4.49 -11.11 -16.92
C GLU A 239 4.70 -10.51 -15.51
N THR A 240 4.45 -9.21 -15.37
CA THR A 240 4.46 -8.54 -14.07
C THR A 240 3.07 -8.64 -13.45
N ILE A 241 2.89 -9.59 -12.53
CA ILE A 241 1.62 -9.84 -11.86
C ILE A 241 1.74 -9.56 -10.37
N GLY A 242 0.95 -8.62 -9.89
CA GLY A 242 0.96 -8.22 -8.49
C GLY A 242 0.16 -9.17 -7.57
N LEU A 243 0.60 -9.29 -6.32
CA LEU A 243 -0.10 -10.08 -5.30
C LEU A 243 -1.59 -9.69 -5.13
N LYS A 244 -1.91 -8.41 -5.29
CA LYS A 244 -3.32 -7.93 -5.22
C LYS A 244 -4.19 -8.53 -6.30
N ASP A 245 -3.67 -8.69 -7.52
CA ASP A 245 -4.40 -9.25 -8.64
C ASP A 245 -4.62 -10.75 -8.46
N ILE A 246 -3.63 -11.45 -7.93
CA ILE A 246 -3.71 -12.86 -7.54
C ILE A 246 -4.80 -13.06 -6.47
N ILE A 247 -4.81 -12.24 -5.42
CA ILE A 247 -5.81 -12.33 -4.36
C ILE A 247 -7.21 -12.01 -4.90
N ARG A 248 -7.34 -11.01 -5.77
CA ARG A 248 -8.62 -10.65 -6.42
C ARG A 248 -9.15 -11.80 -7.25
N ALA A 249 -8.34 -12.39 -8.12
CA ALA A 249 -8.72 -13.53 -8.96
C ALA A 249 -9.16 -14.75 -8.13
N ARG A 250 -8.45 -15.06 -7.02
CA ARG A 250 -8.84 -16.15 -6.10
C ARG A 250 -10.17 -15.89 -5.41
N ASN A 251 -10.38 -14.67 -4.93
CA ASN A 251 -11.62 -14.31 -4.24
C ASN A 251 -12.80 -14.36 -5.21
N GLN A 252 -12.61 -13.95 -6.45
CA GLN A 252 -13.60 -14.06 -7.50
C GLN A 252 -13.95 -15.54 -7.77
N ARG A 253 -12.94 -16.39 -8.00
CA ARG A 253 -13.15 -17.82 -8.22
C ARG A 253 -13.82 -18.53 -7.04
N ARG A 254 -13.45 -18.14 -5.79
CA ARG A 254 -14.11 -18.68 -4.59
C ARG A 254 -15.59 -18.29 -4.53
N ARG A 255 -15.96 -17.10 -4.95
CA ARG A 255 -17.36 -16.66 -5.04
C ARG A 255 -18.11 -17.48 -6.09
N GLU A 256 -17.56 -17.62 -7.28
CA GLU A 256 -18.13 -18.41 -8.37
C GLU A 256 -18.37 -19.88 -7.95
N LEU A 257 -17.37 -20.51 -7.31
CA LEU A 257 -17.50 -21.87 -6.79
C LEU A 257 -18.58 -22.00 -5.72
N ARG A 258 -18.72 -21.01 -4.82
CA ARG A 258 -19.78 -21.02 -3.80
C ARG A 258 -21.16 -20.90 -4.44
N THR A 259 -21.33 -20.05 -5.44
CA THR A 259 -22.58 -19.91 -6.18
C THR A 259 -22.94 -21.23 -6.87
N THR A 260 -22.00 -21.85 -7.57
CA THR A 260 -22.20 -23.15 -8.23
C THR A 260 -22.55 -24.28 -7.25
N LEU A 261 -21.93 -24.30 -6.06
CA LEU A 261 -22.25 -25.27 -5.01
C LEU A 261 -23.67 -25.06 -4.47
N ALA A 262 -24.04 -23.80 -4.16
CA ALA A 262 -25.39 -23.48 -3.71
C ALA A 262 -26.47 -23.84 -4.75
N GLU A 263 -26.22 -23.60 -6.04
CA GLU A 263 -27.10 -24.02 -7.14
C GLU A 263 -27.24 -25.54 -7.21
N ARG A 264 -26.12 -26.28 -7.03
CA ARG A 264 -26.17 -27.76 -7.00
C ARG A 264 -26.92 -28.29 -5.79
N GLU A 265 -26.71 -27.73 -4.61
CA GLU A 265 -27.43 -28.07 -3.38
C GLU A 265 -28.93 -27.83 -3.55
N ALA A 266 -29.34 -26.70 -4.11
CA ALA A 266 -30.73 -26.38 -4.41
C ALA A 266 -31.33 -27.37 -5.41
N THR A 267 -30.56 -27.75 -6.45
CA THR A 267 -31.01 -28.75 -7.44
C THR A 267 -31.19 -30.13 -6.81
N VAL A 268 -30.25 -30.58 -5.96
CA VAL A 268 -30.35 -31.85 -5.25
C VAL A 268 -31.52 -31.83 -4.29
N GLU A 269 -31.73 -30.74 -3.56
CA GLU A 269 -32.88 -30.64 -2.66
C GLU A 269 -34.21 -30.66 -3.39
N ALA A 270 -34.31 -29.99 -4.55
CA ALA A 270 -35.48 -30.05 -5.40
C ALA A 270 -35.78 -31.50 -5.89
N LEU A 271 -34.74 -32.23 -6.34
CA LEU A 271 -34.85 -33.62 -6.73
C LEU A 271 -35.28 -34.55 -5.57
N LEU A 272 -34.77 -34.32 -4.37
CA LEU A 272 -35.13 -35.07 -3.17
C LEU A 272 -36.59 -34.80 -2.76
N ARG A 273 -37.11 -33.58 -2.92
CA ARG A 273 -38.52 -33.22 -2.68
C ARG A 273 -39.43 -33.93 -3.67
N LEU A 274 -39.09 -33.93 -4.96
CA LEU A 274 -39.81 -34.68 -5.98
C LEU A 274 -39.86 -36.18 -5.68
N ARG A 275 -38.78 -36.80 -5.23
CA ARG A 275 -38.70 -38.20 -4.86
C ARG A 275 -39.52 -38.54 -3.61
N ARG A 276 -39.71 -37.61 -2.69
CA ARG A 276 -40.52 -37.74 -1.47
C ARG A 276 -42.00 -37.55 -1.73
N GLY A 277 -42.40 -37.21 -2.96
CA GLY A 277 -43.80 -36.95 -3.31
C GLY A 277 -44.35 -35.66 -2.71
N GLU A 278 -43.48 -34.78 -2.25
CA GLU A 278 -43.87 -33.42 -1.84
C GLU A 278 -44.20 -32.64 -3.11
N GLU A 279 -45.50 -32.39 -3.36
CA GLU A 279 -45.95 -31.55 -4.48
C GLU A 279 -45.29 -30.16 -4.32
N LEU A 280 -44.60 -29.75 -5.39
CA LEU A 280 -44.20 -28.35 -5.54
C LEU A 280 -45.46 -27.51 -5.48
N ARG A 281 -45.74 -26.86 -4.38
CA ARG A 281 -46.75 -25.78 -4.40
C ARG A 281 -46.29 -24.80 -5.46
N PRO A 282 -47.10 -24.51 -6.50
CA PRO A 282 -46.74 -23.46 -7.45
C PRO A 282 -46.51 -22.18 -6.62
N GLU A 283 -45.44 -21.48 -6.87
CA GLU A 283 -45.25 -20.14 -6.33
C GLU A 283 -46.53 -19.35 -6.65
N PRO A 284 -47.11 -18.65 -5.67
CA PRO A 284 -48.29 -17.82 -5.96
C PRO A 284 -47.89 -16.84 -7.07
N GLU A 285 -48.61 -16.90 -8.20
CA GLU A 285 -48.44 -15.90 -9.24
C GLU A 285 -48.45 -14.50 -8.60
N PRO A 286 -47.53 -13.62 -8.98
CA PRO A 286 -47.54 -12.29 -8.47
C PRO A 286 -48.87 -11.62 -8.86
N LEU A 287 -49.74 -11.42 -7.88
CA LEU A 287 -50.91 -10.59 -8.03
C LEU A 287 -50.41 -9.25 -8.57
N PHE A 288 -50.89 -8.87 -9.74
CA PHE A 288 -50.58 -7.57 -10.34
C PHE A 288 -50.80 -6.47 -9.30
N PRO A 289 -49.83 -5.57 -9.12
CA PRO A 289 -49.98 -4.49 -8.18
C PRO A 289 -51.15 -3.60 -8.70
N GLU A 290 -52.15 -3.44 -7.87
CA GLU A 290 -53.12 -2.35 -8.07
C GLU A 290 -52.43 -0.99 -8.12
N PRO A 291 -52.84 -0.05 -8.96
CA PRO A 291 -52.19 1.24 -9.05
C PRO A 291 -52.35 1.99 -7.74
N GLU A 292 -51.27 2.15 -7.01
CA GLU A 292 -51.21 2.97 -5.79
C GLU A 292 -51.50 4.43 -6.12
N SER A 293 -52.55 4.88 -5.51
CA SER A 293 -52.84 6.32 -5.40
C SER A 293 -51.76 6.98 -4.55
N ALA A 294 -51.13 7.99 -5.12
CA ALA A 294 -50.09 8.80 -4.51
C ALA A 294 -50.49 9.38 -3.14
N SER A 295 -49.71 9.04 -2.11
CA SER A 295 -49.50 9.92 -0.96
C SER A 295 -48.08 9.70 -0.43
N SER A 296 -47.24 10.64 -0.79
CA SER A 296 -45.85 10.72 -0.41
C SER A 296 -45.70 11.25 1.03
N THR A 297 -45.12 10.46 1.89
CA THR A 297 -44.41 10.97 3.07
C THR A 297 -43.10 10.20 3.21
N PRO A 298 -41.93 10.85 3.10
CA PRO A 298 -40.66 10.14 3.21
C PRO A 298 -40.38 9.73 4.65
N PRO A 299 -39.78 8.53 4.89
CA PRO A 299 -39.45 8.09 6.22
C PRO A 299 -38.33 8.95 6.82
N ALA A 300 -38.47 9.31 8.08
CA ALA A 300 -37.51 10.07 8.86
C ALA A 300 -36.21 9.25 9.02
N ARG A 301 -35.07 9.85 8.67
CA ARG A 301 -33.75 9.29 8.86
C ARG A 301 -33.43 9.16 10.36
N PRO A 302 -32.86 8.06 10.84
CA PRO A 302 -32.45 7.92 12.22
C PRO A 302 -31.35 8.92 12.56
N ARG A 303 -31.54 9.70 13.61
CA ARG A 303 -30.53 10.64 14.13
C ARG A 303 -29.45 9.87 14.87
N LEU A 304 -28.20 10.06 14.49
CA LEU A 304 -27.03 9.61 15.23
C LEU A 304 -26.98 10.33 16.59
N LYS A 305 -26.83 9.56 17.68
CA LYS A 305 -26.60 10.10 19.01
C LYS A 305 -25.20 10.69 19.09
N SER A 306 -25.09 12.00 19.30
CA SER A 306 -23.85 12.65 19.66
C SER A 306 -23.58 12.45 21.17
N TYR A 307 -22.45 11.88 21.50
CA TYR A 307 -21.95 11.84 22.88
C TYR A 307 -21.08 13.08 23.09
N PHE A 308 -21.50 13.95 24.02
CA PHE A 308 -20.62 14.96 24.59
C PHE A 308 -19.91 14.31 25.78
N ASN A 309 -18.58 14.31 25.77
CA ASN A 309 -17.79 14.04 26.97
C ASN A 309 -17.59 15.35 27.72
N GLU A 310 -18.00 15.37 28.96
CA GLU A 310 -17.58 16.36 29.96
C GLU A 310 -16.10 16.13 30.37
#